data_cb00d3a7fa7416dc1f350d62130a22bf
#
_entry.id   cb00d3a7fa7416dc1f350d62130a22bf
#
_cell.length_a   1.000
_cell.length_b   1.000
_cell.length_c   1.000
_cell.angle_alpha   90.00
_cell.angle_beta   90.00
_cell.angle_gamma   90.00
#
_symmetry.space_group_name_H-M   'P 1'
#
loop_
_entity.id
_entity.type
_entity.pdbx_description
1 polymer ?
#
loop_
_entity_poly.entity_id
_entity_poly.type
_entity_poly.pdbx_seq_one_letter_code
_entity_poly.pdbx_strand_id
1 'polypeptide(L)'
;MNAVDILVLLAIGGCAVLGLMRGFVLETLSLMAWVLAIFCIRLFHASVTDLLTPFVGTASGAGILALILVFGLTFGAGKMIAHAIGRRTRQSILGPVDRVLGGGFGAVKGLIGATILFLAFSLVYDTFYGSGARRPDWLSDARTYPLLNASGQAISEFLAEQRAKKPTATDE
;
A
#
# COMPACT_ATOMS: atom_id res chain seq x y z
N MET A 1 7.07 -18.17 -20.52
CA MET A 1 6.37 -17.33 -19.52
C MET A 1 5.89 -18.27 -18.42
N ASN A 2 6.37 -18.06 -17.23
CA ASN A 2 5.99 -18.86 -16.07
C ASN A 2 4.71 -18.31 -15.42
N ALA A 3 4.07 -19.11 -14.55
CA ALA A 3 2.87 -18.68 -13.81
C ALA A 3 3.08 -17.36 -13.07
N VAL A 4 4.29 -17.13 -12.54
CA VAL A 4 4.68 -15.87 -11.87
C VAL A 4 4.63 -14.68 -12.84
N ASP A 5 5.13 -14.84 -14.06
CA ASP A 5 5.10 -13.77 -15.07
C ASP A 5 3.66 -13.35 -15.38
N ILE A 6 2.78 -14.34 -15.54
CA ILE A 6 1.36 -14.09 -15.83
C ILE A 6 0.72 -13.37 -14.65
N LEU A 7 1.00 -13.79 -13.44
CA LEU A 7 0.43 -13.21 -12.23
C LEU A 7 0.88 -11.75 -12.02
N VAL A 8 2.17 -11.48 -12.24
CA VAL A 8 2.74 -10.12 -12.16
C VAL A 8 2.16 -9.23 -13.26
N LEU A 9 2.08 -9.73 -14.49
CA LEU A 9 1.49 -8.98 -15.61
C LEU A 9 0.00 -8.68 -15.37
N LEU A 10 -0.75 -9.65 -14.83
CA LEU A 10 -2.14 -9.45 -14.44
C LEU A 10 -2.28 -8.43 -13.30
N ALA A 11 -1.39 -8.45 -12.32
CA ALA A 11 -1.40 -7.48 -11.22
C ALA A 11 -1.11 -6.07 -11.73
N ILE A 12 -0.04 -5.89 -12.52
CA ILE A 12 0.33 -4.59 -13.07
C ILE A 12 -0.72 -4.11 -14.06
N GLY A 13 -1.11 -4.96 -15.02
CA GLY A 13 -2.11 -4.64 -16.04
C GLY A 13 -3.49 -4.35 -15.44
N GLY A 14 -3.93 -5.17 -14.49
CA GLY A 14 -5.18 -4.97 -13.77
C GLY A 14 -5.20 -3.65 -13.00
N CYS A 15 -4.12 -3.33 -12.28
CA CYS A 15 -3.98 -2.04 -11.59
C CYS A 15 -3.92 -0.87 -12.57
N ALA A 16 -3.27 -1.02 -13.72
CA ALA A 16 -3.23 0.00 -14.76
C ALA A 16 -4.63 0.27 -15.34
N VAL A 17 -5.37 -0.78 -15.68
CA VAL A 17 -6.75 -0.67 -16.20
C VAL A 17 -7.67 -0.02 -15.16
N LEU A 18 -7.58 -0.44 -13.88
CA LEU A 18 -8.34 0.19 -12.80
C LEU A 18 -7.96 1.66 -12.63
N GLY A 19 -6.67 2.00 -12.76
CA GLY A 19 -6.18 3.37 -12.73
C GLY A 19 -6.72 4.22 -13.90
N LEU A 20 -6.75 3.67 -15.13
CA LEU A 20 -7.38 4.31 -16.29
C LEU A 20 -8.87 4.57 -16.05
N MET A 21 -9.59 3.62 -15.45
CA MET A 21 -11.01 3.75 -15.14
C MET A 21 -11.30 4.75 -14.03
N ARG A 22 -10.42 4.84 -13.02
CA ARG A 22 -10.60 5.70 -11.84
C ARG A 22 -10.05 7.11 -12.03
N GLY A 23 -8.99 7.25 -12.81
CA GLY A 23 -8.27 8.49 -13.01
C GLY A 23 -7.24 8.76 -11.90
N PHE A 24 -6.24 9.55 -12.25
CA PHE A 24 -5.10 9.91 -11.37
C PHE A 24 -5.54 10.68 -10.13
N VAL A 25 -6.42 11.66 -10.29
CA VAL A 25 -6.92 12.48 -9.18
C VAL A 25 -7.61 11.62 -8.13
N LEU A 26 -8.47 10.69 -8.56
CA LEU A 26 -9.16 9.80 -7.62
C LEU A 26 -8.18 8.85 -6.90
N GLU A 27 -7.22 8.27 -7.62
CA GLU A 27 -6.23 7.37 -7.03
C GLU A 27 -5.33 8.09 -6.02
N THR A 28 -4.85 9.30 -6.37
CA THR A 28 -4.00 10.11 -5.50
C THR A 28 -4.74 10.57 -4.25
N LEU A 29 -5.97 11.09 -4.39
CA LEU A 29 -6.78 11.52 -3.25
C LEU A 29 -7.16 10.34 -2.36
N SER A 30 -7.39 9.15 -2.94
CA SER A 30 -7.66 7.94 -2.16
C SER A 30 -6.44 7.51 -1.33
N LEU A 31 -5.23 7.67 -1.89
CA LEU A 31 -3.98 7.42 -1.16
C LEU A 31 -3.79 8.45 -0.03
N MET A 32 -4.06 9.73 -0.30
CA MET A 32 -4.02 10.78 0.73
C MET A 32 -5.04 10.51 1.85
N ALA A 33 -6.24 10.02 1.53
CA ALA A 33 -7.23 9.62 2.53
C ALA A 33 -6.72 8.50 3.44
N TRP A 34 -5.93 7.56 2.90
CA TRP A 34 -5.27 6.50 3.66
C TRP A 34 -4.23 7.07 4.63
N VAL A 35 -3.35 7.94 4.13
CA VAL A 35 -2.32 8.60 4.96
C VAL A 35 -2.99 9.43 6.06
N LEU A 36 -4.04 10.19 5.72
CA LEU A 36 -4.80 10.99 6.68
C LEU A 36 -5.45 10.11 7.75
N ALA A 37 -6.01 8.95 7.38
CA ALA A 37 -6.61 8.03 8.33
C ALA A 37 -5.58 7.48 9.33
N ILE A 38 -4.36 7.14 8.86
CA ILE A 38 -3.26 6.71 9.75
C ILE A 38 -2.86 7.85 10.70
N PHE A 39 -2.79 9.07 10.19
CA PHE A 39 -2.47 10.24 11.01
C PHE A 39 -3.56 10.52 12.07
N CYS A 40 -4.85 10.43 11.69
CA CYS A 40 -5.96 10.57 12.62
C CYS A 40 -5.97 9.48 13.69
N ILE A 41 -5.61 8.23 13.35
CA ILE A 41 -5.44 7.19 14.38
C ILE A 41 -4.40 7.63 15.41
N ARG A 42 -3.24 8.11 14.96
CA ARG A 42 -2.20 8.56 15.90
C ARG A 42 -2.66 9.68 16.84
N LEU A 43 -3.52 10.57 16.35
CA LEU A 43 -3.99 11.72 17.15
C LEU A 43 -5.18 11.37 18.06
N PHE A 44 -6.14 10.60 17.55
CA PHE A 44 -7.44 10.45 18.19
C PHE A 44 -7.68 9.09 18.84
N HIS A 45 -6.85 8.08 18.53
CA HIS A 45 -7.07 6.71 19.02
C HIS A 45 -7.16 6.64 20.54
N ALA A 46 -6.24 7.26 21.27
CA ALA A 46 -6.24 7.24 22.74
C ALA A 46 -7.51 7.88 23.30
N SER A 47 -7.84 9.12 22.88
CA SER A 47 -9.01 9.85 23.36
C SER A 47 -10.33 9.12 23.06
N VAL A 48 -10.44 8.51 21.88
CA VAL A 48 -11.63 7.72 21.50
C VAL A 48 -11.70 6.41 22.27
N THR A 49 -10.55 5.77 22.56
CA THR A 49 -10.50 4.57 23.42
C THR A 49 -11.00 4.88 24.82
N ASP A 50 -10.53 5.96 25.43
CA ASP A 50 -10.95 6.38 26.77
C ASP A 50 -12.45 6.68 26.83
N LEU A 51 -12.99 7.32 25.78
CA LEU A 51 -14.41 7.60 25.65
C LEU A 51 -15.26 6.33 25.53
N LEU A 52 -14.74 5.31 24.85
CA LEU A 52 -15.47 4.06 24.59
C LEU A 52 -15.33 3.04 25.72
N THR A 53 -14.31 3.12 26.55
CA THR A 53 -14.04 2.16 27.63
C THR A 53 -15.24 1.97 28.58
N PRO A 54 -15.98 3.02 29.03
CA PRO A 54 -17.13 2.86 29.88
C PRO A 54 -18.29 2.07 29.23
N PHE A 55 -18.40 2.11 27.90
CA PHE A 55 -19.47 1.44 27.15
C PHE A 55 -19.13 -0.01 26.77
N VAL A 56 -17.84 -0.28 26.52
CA VAL A 56 -17.36 -1.60 26.08
C VAL A 56 -16.97 -2.49 27.26
N GLY A 57 -16.62 -1.89 28.40
CA GLY A 57 -16.25 -2.59 29.63
C GLY A 57 -14.82 -3.15 29.64
N THR A 58 -14.09 -3.16 28.53
CA THR A 58 -12.68 -3.60 28.43
C THR A 58 -11.85 -2.64 27.62
N ALA A 59 -10.65 -2.31 28.09
CA ALA A 59 -9.73 -1.40 27.41
C ALA A 59 -9.31 -1.93 26.02
N SER A 60 -9.07 -3.25 25.89
CA SER A 60 -8.70 -3.87 24.63
C SER A 60 -9.83 -3.80 23.59
N GLY A 61 -11.07 -4.07 24.01
CA GLY A 61 -12.25 -3.96 23.14
C GLY A 61 -12.50 -2.53 22.68
N ALA A 62 -12.41 -1.57 23.62
CA ALA A 62 -12.53 -0.14 23.33
C ALA A 62 -11.45 0.33 22.35
N GLY A 63 -10.19 -0.13 22.50
CA GLY A 63 -9.10 0.19 21.59
C GLY A 63 -9.32 -0.33 20.17
N ILE A 64 -9.80 -1.57 20.02
CA ILE A 64 -10.13 -2.13 18.69
C ILE A 64 -11.30 -1.36 18.07
N LEU A 65 -12.34 -1.06 18.83
CA LEU A 65 -13.48 -0.30 18.34
C LEU A 65 -13.09 1.14 17.96
N ALA A 66 -12.26 1.80 18.77
CA ALA A 66 -11.71 3.12 18.47
C ALA A 66 -10.91 3.13 17.16
N LEU A 67 -10.06 2.11 16.95
CA LEU A 67 -9.31 1.95 15.70
C LEU A 67 -10.24 1.86 14.48
N ILE A 68 -11.26 1.00 14.56
CA ILE A 68 -12.23 0.80 13.47
C ILE A 68 -13.01 2.09 13.20
N LEU A 69 -13.46 2.77 14.23
CA LEU A 69 -14.24 4.02 14.10
C LEU A 69 -13.40 5.15 13.53
N VAL A 70 -12.24 5.44 14.10
CA VAL A 70 -11.37 6.54 13.64
C VAL A 70 -10.91 6.30 12.22
N PHE A 71 -10.43 5.07 11.92
CA PHE A 71 -10.02 4.72 10.56
C PHE A 71 -11.20 4.75 9.59
N GLY A 72 -12.29 4.09 9.92
CA GLY A 72 -13.45 3.95 9.05
C GLY A 72 -14.09 5.29 8.70
N LEU A 73 -14.29 6.16 9.70
CA LEU A 73 -14.86 7.49 9.49
C LEU A 73 -13.92 8.38 8.66
N THR A 74 -12.64 8.44 9.01
CA THR A 74 -11.68 9.29 8.30
C THR A 74 -11.45 8.81 6.87
N PHE A 75 -11.21 7.51 6.69
CA PHE A 75 -11.00 6.93 5.37
C PHE A 75 -12.27 7.00 4.51
N GLY A 76 -13.44 6.71 5.09
CA GLY A 76 -14.72 6.80 4.41
C GLY A 76 -15.03 8.20 3.94
N ALA A 77 -14.91 9.20 4.81
CA ALA A 77 -15.10 10.61 4.47
C ALA A 77 -14.09 11.06 3.39
N GLY A 78 -12.80 10.74 3.56
CA GLY A 78 -11.77 11.05 2.58
C GLY A 78 -12.05 10.44 1.22
N LYS A 79 -12.52 9.19 1.19
CA LYS A 79 -12.86 8.49 -0.04
C LYS A 79 -14.11 9.08 -0.74
N MET A 80 -15.09 9.52 0.03
CA MET A 80 -16.26 10.24 -0.52
C MET A 80 -15.83 11.55 -1.19
N ILE A 81 -14.98 12.34 -0.55
CA ILE A 81 -14.42 13.58 -1.11
C ILE A 81 -13.61 13.27 -2.37
N ALA A 82 -12.73 12.26 -2.32
CA ALA A 82 -11.93 11.82 -3.45
C ALA A 82 -12.81 11.45 -4.67
N HIS A 83 -13.91 10.73 -4.44
CA HIS A 83 -14.86 10.38 -5.49
C HIS A 83 -15.60 11.59 -6.07
N ALA A 84 -16.02 12.53 -5.23
CA ALA A 84 -16.69 13.75 -5.68
C ALA A 84 -15.78 14.61 -6.57
N ILE A 85 -14.51 14.80 -6.15
CA ILE A 85 -13.53 15.58 -6.90
C ILE A 85 -13.13 14.83 -8.19
N GLY A 86 -12.75 13.55 -8.08
CA GLY A 86 -12.32 12.74 -9.22
C GLY A 86 -13.40 12.58 -10.30
N ARG A 87 -14.69 12.56 -9.91
CA ARG A 87 -15.81 12.56 -10.87
C ARG A 87 -15.87 13.87 -11.65
N ARG A 88 -15.70 15.01 -10.98
CA ARG A 88 -15.68 16.33 -11.63
C ARG A 88 -14.50 16.47 -12.59
N THR A 89 -13.31 16.03 -12.19
CA THR A 89 -12.10 16.07 -13.03
C THR A 89 -12.28 15.25 -14.30
N ARG A 90 -12.86 14.04 -14.19
CA ARG A 90 -13.10 13.16 -15.35
C ARG A 90 -14.13 13.70 -16.35
N GLN A 91 -15.04 14.54 -15.90
CA GLN A 91 -16.05 15.19 -16.74
C GLN A 91 -15.55 16.49 -17.36
N SER A 92 -14.39 16.98 -16.97
CA SER A 92 -13.74 18.17 -17.50
C SER A 92 -12.90 17.84 -18.74
N ILE A 93 -12.40 18.89 -19.41
CA ILE A 93 -11.48 18.79 -20.55
C ILE A 93 -10.20 18.00 -20.18
N LEU A 94 -9.84 17.97 -18.91
CA LEU A 94 -8.68 17.23 -18.38
C LEU A 94 -8.95 15.73 -18.19
N GLY A 95 -10.16 15.25 -18.41
CA GLY A 95 -10.54 13.85 -18.21
C GLY A 95 -9.68 12.81 -18.94
N PRO A 96 -9.35 12.98 -20.23
CA PRO A 96 -8.46 12.06 -20.94
C PRO A 96 -7.05 12.00 -20.32
N VAL A 97 -6.49 13.15 -19.97
CA VAL A 97 -5.15 13.24 -19.33
C VAL A 97 -5.18 12.58 -17.96
N ASP A 98 -6.20 12.84 -17.15
CA ASP A 98 -6.40 12.24 -15.84
C ASP A 98 -6.44 10.69 -15.92
N ARG A 99 -7.11 10.16 -16.95
CA ARG A 99 -7.17 8.69 -17.16
C ARG A 99 -5.81 8.10 -17.51
N VAL A 100 -5.07 8.71 -18.45
CA VAL A 100 -3.75 8.22 -18.87
C VAL A 100 -2.78 8.24 -17.69
N LEU A 101 -2.74 9.34 -16.94
CA LEU A 101 -1.93 9.47 -15.73
C LEU A 101 -2.39 8.46 -14.66
N GLY A 102 -3.70 8.23 -14.52
CA GLY A 102 -4.26 7.22 -13.63
C GLY A 102 -3.80 5.81 -13.99
N GLY A 103 -3.74 5.49 -15.29
CA GLY A 103 -3.20 4.21 -15.77
C GLY A 103 -1.73 4.03 -15.42
N GLY A 104 -0.89 5.05 -15.66
CA GLY A 104 0.51 5.04 -15.27
C GLY A 104 0.70 4.87 -13.76
N PHE A 105 -0.05 5.62 -12.96
CA PHE A 105 -0.03 5.51 -11.50
C PHE A 105 -0.50 4.13 -11.02
N GLY A 106 -1.55 3.58 -11.65
CA GLY A 106 -2.03 2.23 -11.37
C GLY A 106 -0.99 1.17 -11.68
N ALA A 107 -0.25 1.29 -12.80
CA ALA A 107 0.84 0.38 -13.15
C ALA A 107 1.97 0.42 -12.12
N VAL A 108 2.40 1.61 -11.69
CA VAL A 108 3.42 1.78 -10.63
C VAL A 108 2.94 1.15 -9.32
N LYS A 109 1.71 1.40 -8.93
CA LYS A 109 1.10 0.79 -7.73
C LYS A 109 1.04 -0.73 -7.84
N GLY A 110 0.70 -1.27 -9.02
CA GLY A 110 0.70 -2.69 -9.30
C GLY A 110 2.10 -3.30 -9.20
N LEU A 111 3.11 -2.60 -9.70
CA LEU A 111 4.51 -3.02 -9.59
C LEU A 111 4.98 -3.04 -8.13
N ILE A 112 4.69 -1.97 -7.37
CA ILE A 112 5.02 -1.91 -5.94
C ILE A 112 4.33 -3.05 -5.18
N GLY A 113 3.03 -3.29 -5.44
CA GLY A 113 2.28 -4.39 -4.83
C GLY A 113 2.86 -5.76 -5.16
N ALA A 114 3.19 -6.01 -6.42
CA ALA A 114 3.83 -7.25 -6.86
C ALA A 114 5.21 -7.44 -6.21
N THR A 115 6.00 -6.36 -6.10
CA THR A 115 7.31 -6.38 -5.44
C THR A 115 7.19 -6.70 -3.94
N ILE A 116 6.23 -6.09 -3.24
CA ILE A 116 5.98 -6.39 -1.81
C ILE A 116 5.56 -7.84 -1.61
N LEU A 117 4.67 -8.36 -2.47
CA LEU A 117 4.27 -9.78 -2.42
C LEU A 117 5.46 -10.71 -2.70
N PHE A 118 6.30 -10.37 -3.66
CA PHE A 118 7.53 -11.10 -3.96
C PHE A 118 8.50 -11.11 -2.77
N LEU A 119 8.73 -9.95 -2.14
CA LEU A 119 9.58 -9.84 -0.96
C LEU A 119 9.01 -10.62 0.23
N ALA A 120 7.69 -10.53 0.46
CA ALA A 120 7.02 -11.28 1.51
C ALA A 120 7.17 -12.79 1.27
N PHE A 121 6.97 -13.26 0.03
CA PHE A 121 7.17 -14.65 -0.34
C PHE A 121 8.63 -15.09 -0.12
N SER A 122 9.59 -14.28 -0.58
CA SER A 122 11.02 -14.54 -0.38
C SER A 122 11.39 -14.64 1.11
N LEU A 123 10.86 -13.73 1.93
CA LEU A 123 11.11 -13.73 3.38
C LEU A 123 10.55 -15.00 4.03
N VAL A 124 9.32 -15.39 3.69
CA VAL A 124 8.71 -16.63 4.19
C VAL A 124 9.53 -17.84 3.75
N TYR A 125 9.93 -17.89 2.48
CA TYR A 125 10.75 -19.00 1.95
C TYR A 125 12.09 -19.09 2.67
N ASP A 126 12.80 -17.98 2.83
CA ASP A 126 14.10 -17.92 3.50
C ASP A 126 13.99 -18.29 5.00
N THR A 127 12.84 -18.04 5.63
CA THR A 127 12.57 -18.41 7.04
C THR A 127 12.39 -19.92 7.19
N PHE A 128 11.75 -20.60 6.24
CA PHE A 128 11.49 -22.05 6.32
C PHE A 128 12.64 -22.90 5.79
N TYR A 129 13.35 -22.44 4.76
CA TYR A 129 14.38 -23.22 4.05
C TYR A 129 15.82 -22.71 4.28
N GLY A 130 15.98 -21.57 4.97
CA GLY A 130 17.27 -20.94 5.26
C GLY A 130 17.69 -19.94 4.17
N SER A 131 18.42 -18.89 4.57
CA SER A 131 18.85 -17.77 3.73
C SER A 131 19.86 -18.09 2.61
N GLY A 132 20.23 -19.38 2.44
CA GLY A 132 21.10 -19.86 1.37
C GLY A 132 20.45 -20.93 0.49
N ALA A 133 19.17 -21.26 0.73
CA ALA A 133 18.48 -22.28 -0.02
C ALA A 133 18.29 -21.84 -1.48
N ARG A 134 18.54 -22.78 -2.42
CA ARG A 134 18.31 -22.55 -3.85
C ARG A 134 16.84 -22.23 -4.06
N ARG A 135 16.55 -21.04 -4.59
CA ARG A 135 15.16 -20.65 -4.89
C ARG A 135 14.58 -21.59 -5.94
N PRO A 136 13.29 -21.93 -5.87
CA PRO A 136 12.65 -22.80 -6.85
C PRO A 136 12.82 -22.28 -8.28
N ASP A 137 13.12 -23.18 -9.22
CA ASP A 137 13.39 -22.83 -10.62
C ASP A 137 12.22 -22.09 -11.29
N TRP A 138 10.97 -22.39 -10.89
CA TRP A 138 9.78 -21.67 -11.37
C TRP A 138 9.74 -20.19 -10.95
N LEU A 139 10.47 -19.80 -9.92
CA LEU A 139 10.58 -18.42 -9.46
C LEU A 139 11.79 -17.73 -10.13
N SER A 140 12.96 -18.36 -10.11
CA SER A 140 14.19 -17.81 -10.68
C SER A 140 14.18 -17.71 -12.21
N ASP A 141 13.46 -18.60 -12.90
CA ASP A 141 13.32 -18.61 -14.36
C ASP A 141 12.23 -17.66 -14.88
N ALA A 142 11.51 -16.97 -13.98
CA ALA A 142 10.52 -15.99 -14.39
C ALA A 142 11.20 -14.77 -15.02
N ARG A 143 10.73 -14.32 -16.18
CA ARG A 143 11.24 -13.12 -16.87
C ARG A 143 11.06 -11.85 -16.06
N THR A 144 10.07 -11.83 -15.19
CA THR A 144 9.80 -10.73 -14.28
C THR A 144 10.68 -10.75 -13.01
N TYR A 145 11.39 -11.86 -12.76
CA TYR A 145 12.26 -12.00 -11.57
C TYR A 145 13.33 -10.90 -11.48
N PRO A 146 14.09 -10.56 -12.53
CA PRO A 146 15.08 -9.48 -12.44
C PRO A 146 14.46 -8.14 -12.08
N LEU A 147 13.27 -7.82 -12.62
CA LEU A 147 12.55 -6.59 -12.33
C LEU A 147 12.11 -6.55 -10.85
N LEU A 148 11.51 -7.63 -10.36
CA LEU A 148 11.04 -7.73 -8.99
C LEU A 148 12.21 -7.71 -7.99
N ASN A 149 13.31 -8.40 -8.31
CA ASN A 149 14.50 -8.42 -7.49
C ASN A 149 15.18 -7.05 -7.43
N ALA A 150 15.33 -6.36 -8.56
CA ALA A 150 15.87 -5.01 -8.62
C ALA A 150 14.99 -4.01 -7.84
N SER A 151 13.67 -4.09 -8.00
CA SER A 151 12.72 -3.27 -7.24
C SER A 151 12.78 -3.56 -5.74
N GLY A 152 12.93 -4.84 -5.37
CA GLY A 152 13.09 -5.26 -3.97
C GLY A 152 14.39 -4.75 -3.35
N GLN A 153 15.51 -4.81 -4.07
CA GLN A 153 16.79 -4.27 -3.64
C GLN A 153 16.70 -2.75 -3.43
N ALA A 154 16.13 -2.02 -4.38
CA ALA A 154 15.95 -0.57 -4.25
C ALA A 154 15.11 -0.20 -3.01
N ILE A 155 14.04 -0.94 -2.71
CA ILE A 155 13.23 -0.73 -1.51
C ILE A 155 14.04 -1.05 -0.25
N SER A 156 14.80 -2.16 -0.22
CA SER A 156 15.58 -2.56 0.95
C SER A 156 16.73 -1.60 1.23
N GLU A 157 17.41 -1.09 0.20
CA GLU A 157 18.46 -0.07 0.31
C GLU A 157 17.89 1.25 0.84
N PHE A 158 16.75 1.70 0.31
CA PHE A 158 16.06 2.89 0.81
C PHE A 158 15.68 2.76 2.30
N LEU A 159 15.16 1.61 2.71
CA LEU A 159 14.82 1.36 4.10
C LEU A 159 16.06 1.29 5.01
N ALA A 160 17.15 0.69 4.53
CA ALA A 160 18.43 0.63 5.26
C ALA A 160 19.02 2.02 5.45
N GLU A 161 18.99 2.86 4.42
CA GLU A 161 19.45 4.26 4.50
C GLU A 161 18.61 5.08 5.50
N GLN A 162 17.30 4.89 5.50
CA GLN A 162 16.40 5.55 6.46
C GLN A 162 16.66 5.10 7.91
N ARG A 163 17.00 3.83 8.11
CA ARG A 163 17.38 3.31 9.44
C ARG A 163 18.72 3.88 9.90
N ALA A 164 19.69 4.00 9.00
CA ALA A 164 21.00 4.57 9.31
C ALA A 164 20.93 6.08 9.64
N LYS A 165 19.96 6.80 9.04
CA LYS A 165 19.73 8.22 9.31
C LYS A 165 18.97 8.49 10.62
N LYS A 166 18.36 7.46 11.23
CA LYS A 166 17.67 7.62 12.53
C LYS A 166 18.70 7.44 13.65
N PRO A 167 19.08 8.51 14.40
CA PRO A 167 19.97 8.38 15.53
C PRO A 167 19.34 7.38 16.52
N THR A 168 20.12 6.41 16.98
CA THR A 168 19.77 5.56 18.11
C THR A 168 19.55 6.48 19.32
N ALA A 169 18.29 6.76 19.63
CA ALA A 169 17.91 7.38 20.88
C ALA A 169 18.06 6.31 21.99
N THR A 170 19.29 6.03 22.35
CA THR A 170 19.62 5.18 23.50
C THR A 170 21.04 5.54 23.94
N ASP A 171 21.16 6.74 24.50
CA ASP A 171 22.25 7.12 25.44
C ASP A 171 21.80 8.41 26.15
N GLU A 172 20.83 8.27 27.06
CA GLU A 172 20.65 9.12 28.25
C GLU A 172 19.95 8.29 29.33
#